data_a7ed65c7e74a734f8ba1cc33c0e62a34
#
_entry.id   a7ed65c7e74a734f8ba1cc33c0e62a34
#
_cell.length_a   1.000
_cell.length_b   1.000
_cell.length_c   1.000
_cell.angle_alpha   90.00
_cell.angle_beta   90.00
_cell.angle_gamma   90.00
#
_symmetry.space_group_name_H-M   'P 1'
#
loop_
_entity.id
_entity.type
_entity.pdbx_description
1 polymer ?
#
loop_
_entity_poly.entity_id
_entity_poly.type
_entity_poly.pdbx_seq_one_letter_code
_entity_poly.pdbx_strand_id
1 'polypeptide(L)'
;MKAVYATGTNYDDPLSVFEVGTMPEPETKPFWSTIRVKSASVNHHDVWSLQGVGLSDEQTPMILGTDAAGVLQEDIPVRKGLKAGSEVVLYTFVGTDGAGVMPGERRSILSERYAGTMAEYTQVPSANVFAKPANLNLDEAAALGTSWLTAYSLLFASANVKPGDTVLIQGAGGGVSTAAIQLAHAAGLEVFVTSRSEDKRARVLQLGADAAFETGARLPRKADAVIESVGAATWSHSVKSVRPGGTIAICGATTGDQPGAELTRIFFQDIRVQGNTMGSREDFARLLKFVEHADLHPVIDSAYAIDDAHLAFSKIVNGDVCGKIVLHI
;
A
#
# COMPACT_ATOMS: atom_id res chain seq x y z
N MET A 1 20.50 -1.67 16.59
CA MET A 1 20.24 -2.21 15.26
C MET A 1 20.26 -1.10 14.21
N LYS A 2 20.61 -1.42 12.97
CA LYS A 2 20.54 -0.48 11.84
C LYS A 2 19.09 -0.20 11.46
N ALA A 3 18.76 1.06 11.16
CA ALA A 3 17.40 1.47 10.82
C ALA A 3 17.37 2.75 9.95
N VAL A 4 16.26 2.94 9.22
CA VAL A 4 15.86 4.21 8.60
C VAL A 4 14.82 4.84 9.53
N TYR A 5 15.06 6.06 10.00
CA TYR A 5 14.16 6.69 10.97
C TYR A 5 14.00 8.19 10.73
N ALA A 6 12.80 8.70 11.01
CA ALA A 6 12.51 10.14 11.00
C ALA A 6 13.16 10.79 12.22
N THR A 7 13.77 11.96 12.02
CA THR A 7 14.36 12.82 13.06
C THR A 7 13.49 14.04 13.37
N GLY A 8 12.47 14.27 12.57
CA GLY A 8 11.50 15.34 12.67
C GLY A 8 10.50 15.25 11.53
N THR A 9 9.71 16.31 11.32
CA THR A 9 8.79 16.47 10.20
C THR A 9 9.07 17.75 9.43
N ASN A 10 8.97 17.71 8.09
CA ASN A 10 9.12 18.88 7.22
C ASN A 10 8.24 18.73 5.99
N TYR A 11 7.20 19.55 5.89
CA TYR A 11 6.24 19.47 4.80
C TYR A 11 6.86 19.79 3.43
N ASP A 12 7.75 20.79 3.38
CA ASP A 12 8.32 21.30 2.12
C ASP A 12 9.53 20.47 1.65
N ASP A 13 10.30 19.90 2.60
CA ASP A 13 11.48 19.09 2.30
C ASP A 13 11.51 17.83 3.20
N PRO A 14 10.66 16.85 2.90
CA PRO A 14 10.56 15.64 3.73
C PRO A 14 11.84 14.81 3.75
N LEU A 15 12.68 14.89 2.74
CA LEU A 15 13.93 14.11 2.69
C LEU A 15 15.05 14.67 3.58
N SER A 16 14.90 15.89 4.11
CA SER A 16 15.86 16.49 5.04
C SER A 16 15.72 16.01 6.49
N VAL A 17 14.65 15.28 6.83
CA VAL A 17 14.32 14.92 8.20
C VAL A 17 14.27 13.41 8.46
N PHE A 18 15.06 12.63 7.72
CA PHE A 18 15.27 11.21 8.06
C PHE A 18 16.74 10.83 7.91
N GLU A 19 17.12 9.80 8.62
CA GLU A 19 18.49 9.30 8.67
C GLU A 19 18.53 7.77 8.56
N VAL A 20 19.68 7.25 8.12
CA VAL A 20 20.08 5.86 8.24
C VAL A 20 21.12 5.77 9.34
N GLY A 21 20.81 5.05 10.41
CA GLY A 21 21.71 5.00 11.57
C GLY A 21 21.36 3.88 12.55
N THR A 22 21.82 4.04 13.79
CA THR A 22 21.63 3.05 14.83
C THR A 22 20.49 3.43 15.76
N MET A 23 19.51 2.53 15.88
CA MET A 23 18.40 2.63 16.81
C MET A 23 18.42 1.46 17.82
N PRO A 24 17.82 1.60 19.01
CA PRO A 24 17.67 0.49 19.94
C PRO A 24 16.93 -0.69 19.30
N GLU A 25 17.28 -1.91 19.70
CA GLU A 25 16.48 -3.09 19.36
C GLU A 25 15.12 -3.03 20.08
N PRO A 26 14.06 -3.60 19.48
CA PRO A 26 12.75 -3.59 20.10
C PRO A 26 12.72 -4.45 21.36
N GLU A 27 12.13 -3.93 22.43
CA GLU A 27 11.93 -4.67 23.67
C GLU A 27 10.81 -5.71 23.49
N THR A 28 11.00 -6.91 24.03
CA THR A 28 9.99 -7.97 23.98
C THR A 28 8.70 -7.54 24.69
N LYS A 29 7.57 -7.61 23.99
CA LYS A 29 6.25 -7.29 24.51
C LYS A 29 5.36 -8.54 24.55
N PRO A 30 4.52 -8.74 25.60
CA PRO A 30 3.55 -9.83 25.62
C PRO A 30 2.61 -9.77 24.39
N PHE A 31 2.38 -10.91 23.74
CA PHE A 31 1.52 -11.07 22.55
C PHE A 31 2.02 -10.35 21.29
N TRP A 32 3.28 -9.91 21.28
CA TRP A 32 3.96 -9.38 20.12
C TRP A 32 5.02 -10.38 19.65
N SER A 33 5.33 -10.34 18.38
CA SER A 33 6.35 -11.19 17.76
C SER A 33 7.43 -10.34 17.11
N THR A 34 8.67 -10.80 17.26
CA THR A 34 9.86 -10.18 16.66
C THR A 34 10.17 -10.81 15.32
N ILE A 35 10.38 -9.99 14.34
CA ILE A 35 10.75 -10.40 12.98
C ILE A 35 12.11 -9.79 12.64
N ARG A 36 13.04 -10.65 12.25
CA ARG A 36 14.25 -10.20 11.58
C ARG A 36 13.89 -9.85 10.14
N VAL A 37 13.84 -8.56 9.84
CA VAL A 37 13.47 -8.07 8.51
C VAL A 37 14.55 -8.44 7.51
N LYS A 38 14.14 -8.78 6.30
CA LYS A 38 15.00 -9.09 5.16
C LYS A 38 14.76 -8.14 4.00
N SER A 39 13.49 -7.77 3.81
CA SER A 39 13.08 -6.80 2.82
C SER A 39 11.93 -5.94 3.38
N ALA A 40 12.01 -4.65 3.20
CA ALA A 40 10.97 -3.68 3.53
C ALA A 40 10.64 -2.84 2.29
N SER A 41 9.36 -2.48 2.07
CA SER A 41 9.01 -1.72 0.89
C SER A 41 8.67 -0.27 1.22
N VAL A 42 9.09 0.65 0.35
CA VAL A 42 8.82 2.09 0.50
C VAL A 42 7.43 2.42 0.00
N ASN A 43 6.70 3.24 0.74
CA ASN A 43 5.34 3.70 0.44
C ASN A 43 5.25 5.23 0.46
N HIS A 44 4.26 5.81 -0.22
CA HIS A 44 3.95 7.24 -0.07
C HIS A 44 3.63 7.62 1.38
N HIS A 45 3.11 6.68 2.17
CA HIS A 45 2.88 6.87 3.61
C HIS A 45 4.16 7.30 4.33
N ASP A 46 5.31 6.71 3.98
CA ASP A 46 6.59 7.05 4.62
C ASP A 46 6.98 8.50 4.33
N VAL A 47 6.74 8.98 3.10
CA VAL A 47 6.95 10.39 2.72
C VAL A 47 5.96 11.29 3.44
N TRP A 48 4.68 10.90 3.51
CA TRP A 48 3.66 11.68 4.23
C TRP A 48 3.95 11.77 5.73
N SER A 49 4.47 10.70 6.35
CA SER A 49 4.92 10.74 7.74
C SER A 49 6.03 11.77 7.94
N LEU A 50 7.01 11.84 7.04
CA LEU A 50 8.04 12.88 7.06
C LEU A 50 7.48 14.29 6.81
N GLN A 51 6.33 14.42 6.16
CA GLN A 51 5.60 15.67 5.99
C GLN A 51 4.69 16.03 7.18
N GLY A 52 4.65 15.22 8.23
CA GLY A 52 3.83 15.45 9.44
C GLY A 52 2.42 14.86 9.37
N VAL A 53 2.13 13.96 8.42
CA VAL A 53 0.85 13.26 8.33
C VAL A 53 0.94 11.95 9.10
N GLY A 54 0.23 11.84 10.22
CA GLY A 54 0.24 10.66 11.10
C GLY A 54 1.44 10.57 12.05
N LEU A 55 2.49 11.36 11.82
CA LEU A 55 3.66 11.49 12.67
C LEU A 55 3.86 12.95 13.06
N SER A 56 4.25 13.21 14.32
CA SER A 56 4.61 14.55 14.81
C SER A 56 6.05 14.54 15.33
N ASP A 57 6.66 15.72 15.46
CA ASP A 57 8.03 15.87 15.99
C ASP A 57 8.19 15.25 17.39
N GLU A 58 7.12 15.29 18.21
CA GLU A 58 7.12 14.69 19.55
C GLU A 58 7.24 13.15 19.54
N GLN A 59 6.95 12.51 18.43
CA GLN A 59 7.05 11.06 18.26
C GLN A 59 8.38 10.62 17.68
N THR A 60 9.23 11.57 17.29
CA THR A 60 10.58 11.27 16.74
C THR A 60 11.63 11.14 17.86
N PRO A 61 12.68 10.31 17.66
CA PRO A 61 12.98 9.56 16.44
C PRO A 61 12.03 8.37 16.24
N MET A 62 11.51 8.17 15.02
CA MET A 62 10.58 7.11 14.67
C MET A 62 11.11 6.27 13.50
N ILE A 63 11.25 4.96 13.69
CA ILE A 63 11.62 4.04 12.60
C ILE A 63 10.50 4.04 11.56
N LEU A 64 10.87 4.28 10.30
CA LEU A 64 9.95 4.32 9.17
C LEU A 64 9.58 2.92 8.65
N GLY A 65 8.63 2.89 7.73
CA GLY A 65 8.20 1.68 7.03
C GLY A 65 6.94 1.03 7.60
N THR A 66 6.11 0.58 6.68
CA THR A 66 4.84 -0.09 7.01
C THR A 66 4.80 -1.53 6.53
N ASP A 67 5.65 -1.90 5.57
CA ASP A 67 5.68 -3.21 4.93
C ASP A 67 6.98 -3.93 5.22
N ALA A 68 6.91 -5.24 5.48
CA ALA A 68 8.09 -6.09 5.52
C ALA A 68 7.78 -7.56 5.23
N ALA A 69 8.82 -8.24 4.77
CA ALA A 69 8.98 -9.68 4.82
C ALA A 69 10.30 -10.02 5.53
N GLY A 70 10.30 -11.12 6.26
CA GLY A 70 11.47 -11.51 7.04
C GLY A 70 11.31 -12.86 7.71
N VAL A 71 12.09 -13.09 8.76
CA VAL A 71 12.17 -14.36 9.47
C VAL A 71 11.70 -14.18 10.92
N LEU A 72 10.71 -14.95 11.30
CA LEU A 72 10.16 -15.00 12.65
C LEU A 72 11.22 -15.50 13.66
N GLN A 73 11.37 -14.80 14.78
CA GLN A 73 12.43 -15.11 15.75
C GLN A 73 11.99 -16.08 16.84
N GLU A 74 10.68 -16.21 17.10
CA GLU A 74 10.12 -17.11 18.11
C GLU A 74 8.90 -17.87 17.58
N ASP A 75 8.51 -18.94 18.27
CA ASP A 75 7.28 -19.68 17.97
C ASP A 75 6.03 -18.84 18.30
N ILE A 76 5.00 -18.90 17.47
CA ILE A 76 3.68 -18.33 17.78
C ILE A 76 2.70 -19.47 18.08
N PRO A 77 2.50 -19.86 19.37
CA PRO A 77 1.76 -21.07 19.73
C PRO A 77 0.30 -21.09 19.24
N VAL A 78 -0.33 -19.92 19.15
CA VAL A 78 -1.74 -19.77 18.69
C VAL A 78 -1.89 -19.79 17.18
N ARG A 79 -0.78 -19.78 16.43
CA ARG A 79 -0.74 -19.83 14.95
C ARG A 79 -0.05 -21.11 14.50
N LYS A 80 -0.85 -22.15 14.20
CA LYS A 80 -0.33 -23.41 13.67
C LYS A 80 0.54 -23.16 12.44
N GLY A 81 1.78 -23.67 12.46
CA GLY A 81 2.74 -23.62 11.36
C GLY A 81 3.70 -22.41 11.39
N LEU A 82 3.51 -21.42 12.27
CA LEU A 82 4.47 -20.32 12.45
C LEU A 82 5.41 -20.62 13.62
N LYS A 83 6.64 -20.94 13.29
CA LYS A 83 7.73 -21.26 14.21
C LYS A 83 8.91 -20.33 14.00
N ALA A 84 9.80 -20.23 14.96
CA ALA A 84 11.09 -19.60 14.76
C ALA A 84 11.75 -20.10 13.47
N GLY A 85 12.28 -19.21 12.65
CA GLY A 85 12.82 -19.51 11.33
C GLY A 85 11.81 -19.51 10.16
N SER A 86 10.51 -19.40 10.42
CA SER A 86 9.51 -19.25 9.34
C SER A 86 9.66 -17.94 8.60
N GLU A 87 9.58 -17.96 7.27
CA GLU A 87 9.46 -16.75 6.44
C GLU A 87 8.04 -16.20 6.55
N VAL A 88 7.93 -14.90 6.87
CA VAL A 88 6.67 -14.25 7.20
C VAL A 88 6.52 -12.90 6.53
N VAL A 89 5.25 -12.46 6.43
CA VAL A 89 4.83 -11.11 6.01
C VAL A 89 3.95 -10.51 7.09
N LEU A 90 3.84 -9.19 7.12
CA LEU A 90 3.23 -8.45 8.20
C LEU A 90 1.96 -7.73 7.76
N TYR A 91 0.90 -7.82 8.59
CA TYR A 91 -0.22 -6.91 8.53
C TYR A 91 0.13 -5.65 9.32
N THR A 92 0.01 -4.51 8.72
CA THR A 92 0.65 -3.27 9.15
C THR A 92 -0.16 -2.45 10.17
N PHE A 93 -1.48 -2.68 10.32
CA PHE A 93 -2.26 -1.99 11.35
C PHE A 93 -2.11 -2.65 12.73
N VAL A 94 -1.95 -1.80 13.75
CA VAL A 94 -1.97 -2.17 15.16
C VAL A 94 -3.34 -1.80 15.76
N GLY A 95 -4.11 -2.79 16.17
CA GLY A 95 -5.48 -2.65 16.63
C GLY A 95 -6.52 -3.10 15.61
N THR A 96 -7.80 -3.02 16.00
CA THR A 96 -8.95 -3.42 15.18
C THR A 96 -10.13 -2.47 15.40
N ASP A 97 -11.04 -2.36 14.43
CA ASP A 97 -12.32 -1.64 14.54
C ASP A 97 -12.21 -0.21 15.11
N GLY A 98 -11.14 0.50 14.70
CA GLY A 98 -10.88 1.86 15.15
C GLY A 98 -10.22 1.97 16.53
N ALA A 99 -10.06 0.85 17.29
CA ALA A 99 -9.39 0.79 18.58
C ALA A 99 -7.96 0.27 18.43
N GLY A 100 -7.04 0.77 19.27
CA GLY A 100 -5.68 0.26 19.40
C GLY A 100 -5.62 -1.03 20.25
N VAL A 101 -4.41 -1.47 20.59
CA VAL A 101 -4.19 -2.68 21.39
C VAL A 101 -4.23 -2.42 22.89
N MET A 102 -4.11 -1.15 23.29
CA MET A 102 -4.22 -0.73 24.69
C MET A 102 -5.50 0.08 24.92
N PRO A 103 -6.04 0.11 26.14
CA PRO A 103 -7.22 0.90 26.49
C PRO A 103 -7.04 2.38 26.10
N GLY A 104 -8.01 2.96 25.42
CA GLY A 104 -8.00 4.37 25.00
C GLY A 104 -7.16 4.68 23.76
N GLU A 105 -6.46 3.70 23.20
CA GLU A 105 -5.73 3.88 21.96
C GLU A 105 -6.66 3.82 20.75
N ARG A 106 -6.29 4.56 19.69
CA ARG A 106 -6.87 4.38 18.36
C ARG A 106 -6.04 3.38 17.55
N ARG A 107 -6.68 2.70 16.61
CA ARG A 107 -5.98 1.94 15.59
C ARG A 107 -4.96 2.84 14.88
N SER A 108 -3.73 2.39 14.75
CA SER A 108 -2.65 3.09 14.05
C SER A 108 -1.95 2.19 13.05
N ILE A 109 -1.25 2.76 12.13
CA ILE A 109 -0.33 2.04 11.26
C ILE A 109 1.07 2.02 11.89
N LEU A 110 1.92 1.07 11.51
CA LEU A 110 3.35 1.10 11.88
C LEU A 110 4.00 2.39 11.36
N SER A 111 5.05 2.84 12.00
CA SER A 111 5.77 4.11 11.79
C SER A 111 5.01 5.39 12.18
N GLU A 112 3.87 5.27 12.88
CA GLU A 112 3.17 6.42 13.47
C GLU A 112 3.28 6.40 14.99
N ARG A 113 2.74 5.37 15.64
CA ARG A 113 2.77 5.18 17.10
C ARG A 113 3.75 4.09 17.54
N TYR A 114 3.95 3.12 16.71
CA TYR A 114 4.86 2.00 16.92
C TYR A 114 5.94 2.05 15.85
N ALA A 115 7.14 1.60 16.21
CA ALA A 115 8.26 1.54 15.29
C ALA A 115 7.89 0.82 13.98
N GLY A 116 8.38 1.34 12.88
CA GLY A 116 8.16 0.80 11.55
C GLY A 116 9.02 -0.43 11.23
N THR A 117 9.10 -0.74 9.97
CA THR A 117 9.69 -1.98 9.45
C THR A 117 11.06 -1.80 8.78
N MET A 118 11.51 -0.57 8.54
CA MET A 118 12.80 -0.30 7.90
C MET A 118 13.95 -0.37 8.92
N ALA A 119 14.12 -1.55 9.54
CA ALA A 119 15.17 -1.83 10.52
C ALA A 119 15.49 -3.33 10.53
N GLU A 120 16.66 -3.73 11.09
CA GLU A 120 17.05 -5.14 11.18
C GLU A 120 16.02 -6.01 11.91
N TYR A 121 15.33 -5.43 12.90
CA TYR A 121 14.25 -6.09 13.63
C TYR A 121 13.03 -5.16 13.77
N THR A 122 11.85 -5.74 13.65
CA THR A 122 10.58 -5.08 13.95
C THR A 122 9.72 -5.95 14.84
N GLN A 123 8.78 -5.35 15.54
CA GLN A 123 7.77 -6.08 16.35
C GLN A 123 6.36 -5.68 15.92
N VAL A 124 5.51 -6.69 15.86
CA VAL A 124 4.07 -6.52 15.60
C VAL A 124 3.27 -7.42 16.53
N PRO A 125 1.98 -7.13 16.80
CA PRO A 125 1.12 -8.10 17.46
C PRO A 125 1.21 -9.46 16.76
N SER A 126 1.35 -10.55 17.51
CA SER A 126 1.50 -11.91 16.94
C SER A 126 0.36 -12.29 15.97
N ALA A 127 -0.82 -11.70 16.18
CA ALA A 127 -1.97 -11.85 15.28
C ALA A 127 -1.76 -11.22 13.89
N ASN A 128 -0.79 -10.32 13.74
CA ASN A 128 -0.46 -9.61 12.50
C ASN A 128 0.63 -10.33 11.67
N VAL A 129 1.17 -11.44 12.18
CA VAL A 129 2.19 -12.22 11.47
C VAL A 129 1.50 -13.29 10.62
N PHE A 130 1.88 -13.39 9.35
CA PHE A 130 1.35 -14.37 8.41
C PHE A 130 2.49 -15.11 7.71
N ALA A 131 2.26 -16.37 7.33
CA ALA A 131 3.21 -17.08 6.48
C ALA A 131 3.36 -16.34 5.15
N LYS A 132 4.58 -16.23 4.66
CA LYS A 132 4.87 -15.72 3.32
C LYS A 132 4.24 -16.65 2.28
N PRO A 133 3.55 -16.16 1.22
CA PRO A 133 3.10 -16.98 0.11
C PRO A 133 4.27 -17.76 -0.50
N ALA A 134 4.06 -19.04 -0.79
CA ALA A 134 5.14 -19.96 -1.22
C ALA A 134 5.73 -19.61 -2.58
N ASN A 135 4.91 -19.00 -3.47
CA ASN A 135 5.31 -18.57 -4.81
C ASN A 135 6.17 -17.30 -4.84
N LEU A 136 6.25 -16.52 -3.74
CA LEU A 136 6.93 -15.24 -3.71
C LEU A 136 8.34 -15.33 -3.10
N ASN A 137 9.26 -14.52 -3.61
CA ASN A 137 10.49 -14.18 -2.90
C ASN A 137 10.22 -13.12 -1.80
N LEU A 138 11.23 -12.74 -1.01
CA LEU A 138 11.06 -11.82 0.12
C LEU A 138 10.78 -10.38 -0.33
N ASP A 139 11.30 -9.94 -1.46
CA ASP A 139 11.07 -8.59 -1.99
C ASP A 139 9.63 -8.43 -2.47
N GLU A 140 9.13 -9.40 -3.23
CA GLU A 140 7.74 -9.44 -3.66
C GLU A 140 6.79 -9.52 -2.45
N ALA A 141 7.11 -10.36 -1.48
CA ALA A 141 6.32 -10.54 -0.28
C ALA A 141 6.27 -9.27 0.59
N ALA A 142 7.37 -8.52 0.68
CA ALA A 142 7.42 -7.23 1.38
C ALA A 142 6.51 -6.16 0.76
N ALA A 143 6.09 -6.31 -0.49
CA ALA A 143 5.20 -5.35 -1.16
C ALA A 143 3.72 -5.52 -0.82
N LEU A 144 3.33 -6.60 -0.10
CA LEU A 144 1.92 -6.98 0.07
C LEU A 144 1.15 -6.19 1.13
N GLY A 145 1.84 -5.77 2.20
CA GLY A 145 1.20 -5.27 3.43
C GLY A 145 0.42 -3.98 3.27
N THR A 146 0.88 -3.05 2.46
CA THR A 146 0.26 -1.72 2.27
C THR A 146 -0.41 -1.61 0.90
N SER A 147 0.37 -1.54 -0.18
CA SER A 147 -0.18 -1.20 -1.49
C SER A 147 -1.06 -2.30 -2.09
N TRP A 148 -0.66 -3.57 -1.95
CA TRP A 148 -1.46 -4.69 -2.43
C TRP A 148 -2.72 -4.90 -1.62
N LEU A 149 -2.63 -4.79 -0.29
CA LEU A 149 -3.80 -4.83 0.58
C LEU A 149 -4.78 -3.69 0.28
N THR A 150 -4.26 -2.48 0.05
CA THR A 150 -5.08 -1.33 -0.35
C THR A 150 -5.80 -1.62 -1.68
N ALA A 151 -5.08 -2.11 -2.69
CA ALA A 151 -5.66 -2.45 -3.98
C ALA A 151 -6.74 -3.54 -3.87
N TYR A 152 -6.49 -4.60 -3.09
CA TYR A 152 -7.45 -5.65 -2.82
C TYR A 152 -8.73 -5.10 -2.16
N SER A 153 -8.58 -4.30 -1.12
CA SER A 153 -9.70 -3.70 -0.39
C SER A 153 -10.48 -2.71 -1.26
N LEU A 154 -9.79 -1.89 -2.08
CA LEU A 154 -10.46 -0.97 -3.02
C LEU A 154 -11.36 -1.74 -4.00
N LEU A 155 -10.86 -2.81 -4.59
CA LEU A 155 -11.61 -3.61 -5.56
C LEU A 155 -12.76 -4.38 -4.91
N PHE A 156 -12.46 -5.18 -3.89
CA PHE A 156 -13.39 -6.22 -3.41
C PHE A 156 -14.22 -5.82 -2.20
N ALA A 157 -13.72 -4.90 -1.35
CA ALA A 157 -14.47 -4.41 -0.19
C ALA A 157 -15.16 -3.07 -0.47
N SER A 158 -14.45 -2.07 -1.02
CA SER A 158 -14.98 -0.72 -1.22
C SER A 158 -15.82 -0.61 -2.49
N ALA A 159 -15.28 -0.99 -3.65
CA ALA A 159 -16.00 -0.95 -4.91
C ALA A 159 -16.92 -2.17 -5.11
N ASN A 160 -16.63 -3.28 -4.41
CA ASN A 160 -17.40 -4.54 -4.45
C ASN A 160 -17.62 -5.05 -5.89
N VAL A 161 -16.55 -4.97 -6.72
CA VAL A 161 -16.57 -5.42 -8.11
C VAL A 161 -16.70 -6.94 -8.22
N LYS A 162 -17.22 -7.40 -9.35
CA LYS A 162 -17.48 -8.81 -9.65
C LYS A 162 -16.83 -9.20 -10.98
N PRO A 163 -16.50 -10.48 -11.19
CA PRO A 163 -16.04 -10.95 -12.51
C PRO A 163 -16.99 -10.49 -13.61
N GLY A 164 -16.41 -9.91 -14.69
CA GLY A 164 -17.14 -9.31 -15.81
C GLY A 164 -17.42 -7.82 -15.68
N ASP A 165 -17.23 -7.20 -14.49
CA ASP A 165 -17.32 -5.74 -14.36
C ASP A 165 -16.12 -5.05 -15.04
N THR A 166 -16.31 -3.79 -15.43
CA THR A 166 -15.25 -2.93 -15.94
C THR A 166 -14.72 -2.03 -14.82
N VAL A 167 -13.42 -2.01 -14.59
CA VAL A 167 -12.77 -1.11 -13.63
C VAL A 167 -11.86 -0.12 -14.33
N LEU A 168 -11.96 1.17 -13.95
CA LEU A 168 -11.00 2.20 -14.33
C LEU A 168 -10.02 2.45 -13.20
N ILE A 169 -8.72 2.32 -13.47
CA ILE A 169 -7.66 2.63 -12.52
C ILE A 169 -6.99 3.93 -12.94
N GLN A 170 -7.05 4.95 -12.08
CA GLN A 170 -6.38 6.23 -12.32
C GLN A 170 -4.91 6.15 -11.91
N GLY A 171 -4.01 6.47 -12.86
CA GLY A 171 -2.55 6.34 -12.69
C GLY A 171 -2.05 4.93 -12.96
N ALA A 172 -0.88 4.81 -13.56
CA ALA A 172 -0.33 3.54 -14.08
C ALA A 172 0.95 3.07 -13.38
N GLY A 173 1.57 3.88 -12.51
CA GLY A 173 2.93 3.59 -12.06
C GLY A 173 3.08 3.29 -10.57
N GLY A 174 2.10 3.63 -9.75
CA GLY A 174 2.20 3.42 -8.30
C GLY A 174 2.00 1.97 -7.88
N GLY A 175 2.47 1.63 -6.68
CA GLY A 175 2.31 0.28 -6.13
C GLY A 175 0.84 -0.16 -6.02
N VAL A 176 -0.08 0.76 -5.66
CA VAL A 176 -1.52 0.46 -5.61
C VAL A 176 -2.09 0.20 -7.01
N SER A 177 -1.74 1.02 -8.00
CA SER A 177 -2.27 0.85 -9.36
C SER A 177 -1.75 -0.43 -10.02
N THR A 178 -0.47 -0.75 -9.90
CA THR A 178 0.09 -2.00 -10.47
C THR A 178 -0.48 -3.25 -9.80
N ALA A 179 -0.72 -3.20 -8.49
CA ALA A 179 -1.40 -4.25 -7.75
C ALA A 179 -2.88 -4.38 -8.18
N ALA A 180 -3.61 -3.26 -8.28
CA ALA A 180 -5.02 -3.26 -8.68
C ALA A 180 -5.22 -3.83 -10.09
N ILE A 181 -4.32 -3.55 -11.04
CA ILE A 181 -4.35 -4.10 -12.39
C ILE A 181 -4.25 -5.62 -12.35
N GLN A 182 -3.23 -6.15 -11.68
CA GLN A 182 -3.01 -7.59 -11.61
C GLN A 182 -4.14 -8.31 -10.88
N LEU A 183 -4.59 -7.79 -9.75
CA LEU A 183 -5.70 -8.36 -8.97
C LEU A 183 -7.01 -8.33 -9.76
N ALA A 184 -7.32 -7.22 -10.45
CA ALA A 184 -8.53 -7.07 -11.25
C ALA A 184 -8.53 -8.03 -12.44
N HIS A 185 -7.42 -8.11 -13.17
CA HIS A 185 -7.25 -9.03 -14.28
C HIS A 185 -7.43 -10.49 -13.84
N ALA A 186 -6.74 -10.91 -12.78
CA ALA A 186 -6.84 -12.26 -12.24
C ALA A 186 -8.24 -12.61 -11.71
N ALA A 187 -9.01 -11.59 -11.32
CA ALA A 187 -10.41 -11.75 -10.89
C ALA A 187 -11.41 -11.75 -12.06
N GLY A 188 -10.96 -11.63 -13.31
CA GLY A 188 -11.81 -11.63 -14.51
C GLY A 188 -12.58 -10.33 -14.73
N LEU A 189 -12.02 -9.19 -14.32
CA LEU A 189 -12.53 -7.86 -14.62
C LEU A 189 -11.95 -7.35 -15.96
N GLU A 190 -12.68 -6.47 -16.63
CA GLU A 190 -12.10 -5.66 -17.71
C GLU A 190 -11.41 -4.44 -17.08
N VAL A 191 -10.12 -4.25 -17.39
CA VAL A 191 -9.25 -3.29 -16.74
C VAL A 191 -8.86 -2.16 -17.67
N PHE A 192 -9.37 -0.96 -17.41
CA PHE A 192 -8.95 0.29 -18.05
C PHE A 192 -8.01 1.05 -17.13
N VAL A 193 -6.96 1.63 -17.71
CA VAL A 193 -5.96 2.40 -16.96
C VAL A 193 -5.71 3.74 -17.63
N THR A 194 -5.43 4.80 -16.85
CA THR A 194 -4.98 6.07 -17.41
C THR A 194 -3.57 6.42 -16.96
N SER A 195 -2.80 7.05 -17.86
CA SER A 195 -1.49 7.61 -17.52
C SER A 195 -1.08 8.70 -18.49
N ARG A 196 -0.33 9.70 -18.00
CA ARG A 196 0.34 10.72 -18.82
C ARG A 196 1.54 10.13 -19.60
N SER A 197 2.22 9.13 -19.03
CA SER A 197 3.39 8.50 -19.63
C SER A 197 2.98 7.39 -20.59
N GLU A 198 3.51 7.46 -21.81
CA GLU A 198 3.32 6.42 -22.83
C GLU A 198 3.98 5.10 -22.41
N ASP A 199 5.20 5.16 -21.90
CA ASP A 199 5.93 3.98 -21.42
C ASP A 199 5.17 3.25 -20.30
N LYS A 200 4.60 4.01 -19.35
CA LYS A 200 3.79 3.42 -18.29
C LYS A 200 2.50 2.81 -18.86
N ARG A 201 1.86 3.43 -19.88
CA ARG A 201 0.70 2.84 -20.57
C ARG A 201 1.06 1.52 -21.26
N ALA A 202 2.20 1.46 -21.95
CA ALA A 202 2.67 0.22 -22.58
C ALA A 202 2.96 -0.89 -21.54
N ARG A 203 3.55 -0.52 -20.43
CA ARG A 203 3.89 -1.48 -19.36
C ARG A 203 2.67 -2.08 -18.66
N VAL A 204 1.61 -1.30 -18.41
CA VAL A 204 0.42 -1.82 -17.72
C VAL A 204 -0.40 -2.79 -18.57
N LEU A 205 -0.33 -2.72 -19.91
CA LEU A 205 -0.92 -3.74 -20.78
C LEU A 205 -0.26 -5.12 -20.54
N GLN A 206 1.04 -5.16 -20.26
CA GLN A 206 1.74 -6.39 -19.93
C GLN A 206 1.40 -6.93 -18.53
N LEU A 207 0.84 -6.07 -17.66
CA LEU A 207 0.39 -6.44 -16.31
C LEU A 207 -1.07 -6.92 -16.27
N GLY A 208 -1.77 -6.94 -17.42
CA GLY A 208 -3.14 -7.41 -17.51
C GLY A 208 -4.19 -6.31 -17.66
N ALA A 209 -3.80 -5.07 -17.99
CA ALA A 209 -4.77 -4.06 -18.42
C ALA A 209 -5.26 -4.37 -19.83
N ASP A 210 -6.59 -4.33 -20.06
CA ASP A 210 -7.19 -4.56 -21.39
C ASP A 210 -7.00 -3.34 -22.29
N ALA A 211 -6.99 -2.13 -21.71
CA ALA A 211 -6.70 -0.90 -22.43
C ALA A 211 -6.08 0.17 -21.54
N ALA A 212 -5.16 0.94 -22.11
CA ALA A 212 -4.51 2.07 -21.45
C ALA A 212 -4.71 3.36 -22.24
N PHE A 213 -5.12 4.41 -21.56
CA PHE A 213 -5.51 5.68 -22.15
C PHE A 213 -4.65 6.83 -21.60
N GLU A 214 -4.58 7.92 -22.32
CA GLU A 214 -4.07 9.17 -21.80
C GLU A 214 -4.98 9.70 -20.69
N THR A 215 -4.40 10.37 -19.69
CA THR A 215 -5.17 10.95 -18.56
C THR A 215 -6.24 11.91 -19.10
N GLY A 216 -7.50 11.72 -18.71
CA GLY A 216 -8.64 12.50 -19.13
C GLY A 216 -9.26 12.08 -20.47
N ALA A 217 -8.72 11.08 -21.15
CA ALA A 217 -9.25 10.59 -22.41
C ALA A 217 -10.66 9.99 -22.25
N ARG A 218 -11.49 10.13 -23.28
CA ARG A 218 -12.81 9.50 -23.31
C ARG A 218 -12.66 7.98 -23.42
N LEU A 219 -13.26 7.27 -22.49
CA LEU A 219 -13.28 5.80 -22.50
C LEU A 219 -14.31 5.26 -23.51
N PRO A 220 -14.12 4.06 -24.06
CA PRO A 220 -15.07 3.42 -24.98
C PRO A 220 -16.43 3.16 -24.31
N ARG A 221 -16.45 2.89 -23.02
CA ARG A 221 -17.65 2.73 -22.19
C ARG A 221 -17.42 3.22 -20.76
N LYS A 222 -18.48 3.36 -19.97
CA LYS A 222 -18.40 3.70 -18.55
C LYS A 222 -17.94 2.50 -17.74
N ALA A 223 -17.13 2.77 -16.69
CA ALA A 223 -16.67 1.76 -15.76
C ALA A 223 -17.71 1.51 -14.65
N ASP A 224 -17.81 0.28 -14.18
CA ASP A 224 -18.60 -0.09 -13.01
C ASP A 224 -18.02 0.51 -11.73
N ALA A 225 -16.69 0.54 -11.66
CA ALA A 225 -15.96 1.19 -10.58
C ALA A 225 -14.75 1.96 -11.08
N VAL A 226 -14.34 2.97 -10.29
CA VAL A 226 -13.10 3.73 -10.48
C VAL A 226 -12.24 3.60 -9.24
N ILE A 227 -10.98 3.23 -9.41
CA ILE A 227 -9.96 3.23 -8.36
C ILE A 227 -9.18 4.53 -8.45
N GLU A 228 -9.31 5.37 -7.42
CA GLU A 228 -8.79 6.73 -7.39
C GLU A 228 -7.72 6.88 -6.32
N SER A 229 -6.50 7.14 -6.73
CA SER A 229 -5.35 7.40 -5.85
C SER A 229 -4.61 8.70 -6.19
N VAL A 230 -5.05 9.38 -7.26
CA VAL A 230 -4.39 10.57 -7.83
C VAL A 230 -4.98 11.86 -7.27
N GLY A 231 -6.30 11.96 -7.16
CA GLY A 231 -6.97 13.11 -6.56
C GLY A 231 -7.33 14.22 -7.56
N ALA A 232 -6.99 15.46 -7.26
CA ALA A 232 -7.52 16.64 -7.96
C ALA A 232 -7.35 16.59 -9.48
N ALA A 233 -6.23 16.09 -9.99
CA ALA A 233 -5.95 16.05 -11.43
C ALA A 233 -6.82 15.05 -12.20
N THR A 234 -7.39 14.05 -11.56
CA THR A 234 -8.17 12.96 -12.21
C THR A 234 -9.62 12.91 -11.74
N TRP A 235 -9.98 13.59 -10.67
CA TRP A 235 -11.29 13.53 -10.05
C TRP A 235 -12.46 13.78 -11.03
N SER A 236 -12.40 14.88 -11.80
CA SER A 236 -13.44 15.18 -12.78
C SER A 236 -13.57 14.08 -13.85
N HIS A 237 -12.45 13.47 -14.26
CA HIS A 237 -12.46 12.34 -15.17
C HIS A 237 -13.08 11.10 -14.52
N SER A 238 -12.77 10.81 -13.27
CA SER A 238 -13.32 9.69 -12.50
C SER A 238 -14.85 9.80 -12.38
N VAL A 239 -15.38 10.98 -11.99
CA VAL A 239 -16.83 11.23 -11.90
C VAL A 239 -17.53 11.13 -13.27
N LYS A 240 -16.83 11.50 -14.36
CA LYS A 240 -17.37 11.40 -15.72
C LYS A 240 -17.29 9.98 -16.29
N SER A 241 -16.39 9.16 -15.81
CA SER A 241 -16.08 7.83 -16.35
C SER A 241 -16.84 6.69 -15.68
N VAL A 242 -17.29 6.87 -14.45
CA VAL A 242 -18.11 5.88 -13.73
C VAL A 242 -19.54 5.87 -14.31
N ARG A 243 -20.18 4.68 -14.35
CA ARG A 243 -21.58 4.55 -14.77
C ARG A 243 -22.56 5.04 -13.68
N PRO A 244 -23.83 5.28 -14.03
CA PRO A 244 -24.86 5.48 -13.01
C PRO A 244 -24.91 4.30 -12.04
N GLY A 245 -25.03 4.59 -10.73
CA GLY A 245 -25.00 3.60 -9.65
C GLY A 245 -23.62 2.97 -9.38
N GLY A 246 -22.58 3.38 -10.11
CA GLY A 246 -21.22 2.87 -9.92
C GLY A 246 -20.50 3.48 -8.72
N THR A 247 -19.29 3.02 -8.45
CA THR A 247 -18.53 3.41 -7.26
C THR A 247 -17.17 4.03 -7.63
N ILE A 248 -16.81 5.14 -6.99
CA ILE A 248 -15.45 5.68 -6.98
C ILE A 248 -14.83 5.33 -5.63
N ALA A 249 -13.85 4.44 -5.61
CA ALA A 249 -13.14 4.03 -4.40
C ALA A 249 -11.81 4.79 -4.31
N ILE A 250 -11.60 5.52 -3.21
CA ILE A 250 -10.50 6.49 -3.04
C ILE A 250 -9.56 6.00 -1.94
N CYS A 251 -8.26 6.00 -2.20
CA CYS A 251 -7.22 5.71 -1.19
C CYS A 251 -6.10 6.75 -1.12
N GLY A 252 -6.14 7.79 -1.93
CA GLY A 252 -5.08 8.79 -1.96
C GLY A 252 -5.43 9.99 -2.84
N ALA A 253 -4.61 11.04 -2.71
CA ALA A 253 -4.78 12.31 -3.39
C ALA A 253 -3.42 12.95 -3.70
N THR A 254 -2.56 12.22 -4.43
CA THR A 254 -1.16 12.64 -4.69
C THR A 254 -1.00 13.92 -5.49
N THR A 255 -2.08 14.41 -6.14
CA THR A 255 -2.10 15.67 -6.89
C THR A 255 -2.96 16.76 -6.22
N GLY A 256 -3.36 16.55 -4.98
CA GLY A 256 -4.21 17.45 -4.20
C GLY A 256 -5.52 16.79 -3.76
N ASP A 257 -5.99 17.19 -2.60
CA ASP A 257 -7.11 16.58 -1.87
C ASP A 257 -8.42 17.39 -1.92
N GLN A 258 -8.43 18.54 -2.58
CA GLN A 258 -9.57 19.45 -2.67
C GLN A 258 -10.08 19.68 -4.11
N PRO A 259 -10.50 18.62 -4.83
CA PRO A 259 -11.14 18.79 -6.13
C PRO A 259 -12.57 19.35 -5.96
N GLY A 260 -13.10 19.98 -7.01
CA GLY A 260 -14.53 20.32 -7.07
C GLY A 260 -15.38 19.03 -7.03
N ALA A 261 -16.36 18.97 -6.10
CA ALA A 261 -17.10 17.72 -5.83
C ALA A 261 -18.02 17.23 -6.97
N GLU A 262 -18.38 18.07 -7.95
CA GLU A 262 -19.31 17.76 -9.05
C GLU A 262 -20.65 17.16 -8.55
N LEU A 263 -21.20 17.72 -7.47
CA LEU A 263 -22.36 17.20 -6.74
C LEU A 263 -23.54 16.85 -7.64
N THR A 264 -23.87 17.72 -8.61
CA THR A 264 -24.98 17.52 -9.54
C THR A 264 -24.85 16.18 -10.29
N ARG A 265 -23.65 15.84 -10.76
CA ARG A 265 -23.42 14.57 -11.44
C ARG A 265 -23.51 13.39 -10.47
N ILE A 266 -22.94 13.54 -9.27
CA ILE A 266 -22.94 12.50 -8.25
C ILE A 266 -24.37 12.11 -7.87
N PHE A 267 -25.25 13.08 -7.53
CA PHE A 267 -26.59 12.74 -7.12
C PHE A 267 -27.52 12.34 -8.27
N PHE A 268 -27.41 12.95 -9.48
CA PHE A 268 -28.26 12.56 -10.62
C PHE A 268 -27.93 11.17 -11.16
N GLN A 269 -26.74 10.65 -10.91
CA GLN A 269 -26.31 9.34 -11.39
C GLN A 269 -26.13 8.31 -10.28
N ASP A 270 -26.57 8.62 -9.06
CA ASP A 270 -26.46 7.72 -7.89
C ASP A 270 -25.04 7.19 -7.66
N ILE A 271 -24.01 8.02 -7.99
CA ILE A 271 -22.61 7.62 -7.84
C ILE A 271 -22.26 7.51 -6.36
N ARG A 272 -21.65 6.39 -5.97
CA ARG A 272 -21.07 6.21 -4.65
C ARG A 272 -19.62 6.69 -4.64
N VAL A 273 -19.26 7.43 -3.60
CA VAL A 273 -17.88 7.83 -3.32
C VAL A 273 -17.48 7.17 -2.01
N GLN A 274 -16.53 6.25 -2.07
CA GLN A 274 -16.13 5.42 -0.95
C GLN A 274 -14.65 5.60 -0.63
N GLY A 275 -14.35 6.15 0.56
CA GLY A 275 -12.99 6.20 1.08
C GLY A 275 -12.52 4.83 1.55
N ASN A 276 -11.22 4.57 1.40
CA ASN A 276 -10.56 3.35 1.82
C ASN A 276 -9.23 3.66 2.51
N THR A 277 -9.03 3.12 3.70
CA THR A 277 -7.75 3.13 4.40
C THR A 277 -7.23 1.70 4.49
N MET A 278 -6.43 1.29 3.49
CA MET A 278 -5.87 -0.05 3.37
C MET A 278 -6.97 -1.14 3.36
N GLY A 279 -6.85 -2.17 4.19
CA GLY A 279 -7.83 -3.26 4.33
C GLY A 279 -7.81 -3.87 5.72
N SER A 280 -8.76 -4.78 5.98
CA SER A 280 -8.81 -5.52 7.23
C SER A 280 -7.73 -6.62 7.26
N ARG A 281 -7.48 -7.18 8.46
CA ARG A 281 -6.59 -8.34 8.61
C ARG A 281 -7.15 -9.58 7.90
N GLU A 282 -8.46 -9.71 7.84
CA GLU A 282 -9.16 -10.74 7.10
C GLU A 282 -8.96 -10.57 5.59
N ASP A 283 -9.01 -9.33 5.09
CA ASP A 283 -8.69 -9.03 3.68
C ASP A 283 -7.24 -9.36 3.36
N PHE A 284 -6.31 -9.09 4.29
CA PHE A 284 -4.91 -9.48 4.12
C PHE A 284 -4.76 -11.00 4.01
N ALA A 285 -5.41 -11.76 4.89
CA ALA A 285 -5.40 -13.22 4.82
C ALA A 285 -5.98 -13.76 3.50
N ARG A 286 -7.03 -13.13 2.96
CA ARG A 286 -7.62 -13.48 1.65
C ARG A 286 -6.70 -13.09 0.49
N LEU A 287 -6.08 -11.91 0.56
CA LEU A 287 -5.11 -11.44 -0.41
C LEU A 287 -3.95 -12.43 -0.55
N LEU A 288 -3.34 -12.87 0.58
CA LEU A 288 -2.22 -13.82 0.54
C LEU A 288 -2.59 -15.12 -0.17
N LYS A 289 -3.78 -15.65 0.10
CA LYS A 289 -4.30 -16.86 -0.58
C LYS A 289 -4.55 -16.60 -2.08
N PHE A 290 -5.07 -15.43 -2.42
CA PHE A 290 -5.36 -15.08 -3.81
C PHE A 290 -4.05 -14.94 -4.60
N VAL A 291 -3.06 -14.27 -4.04
CA VAL A 291 -1.72 -14.12 -4.63
C VAL A 291 -1.07 -15.48 -4.89
N GLU A 292 -1.13 -16.39 -3.92
CA GLU A 292 -0.56 -17.73 -4.05
C GLU A 292 -1.33 -18.58 -5.06
N HIS A 293 -2.68 -18.55 -5.02
CA HIS A 293 -3.52 -19.37 -5.88
C HIS A 293 -3.48 -18.95 -7.36
N ALA A 294 -3.43 -17.63 -7.61
CA ALA A 294 -3.42 -17.05 -8.95
C ALA A 294 -1.99 -16.80 -9.47
N ASP A 295 -0.98 -17.22 -8.75
CA ASP A 295 0.45 -17.06 -9.06
C ASP A 295 0.81 -15.60 -9.42
N LEU A 296 0.36 -14.66 -8.58
CA LEU A 296 0.59 -13.25 -8.81
C LEU A 296 1.92 -12.80 -8.20
N HIS A 297 2.63 -11.94 -8.93
CA HIS A 297 3.93 -11.42 -8.54
C HIS A 297 3.92 -9.89 -8.48
N PRO A 298 4.14 -9.28 -7.30
CA PRO A 298 4.33 -7.83 -7.21
C PRO A 298 5.44 -7.31 -8.11
N VAL A 299 5.15 -6.25 -8.84
CA VAL A 299 6.16 -5.59 -9.67
C VAL A 299 7.14 -4.86 -8.77
N ILE A 300 8.39 -5.31 -8.73
CA ILE A 300 9.49 -4.61 -8.07
C ILE A 300 10.19 -3.74 -9.11
N ASP A 301 10.11 -2.44 -8.89
CA ASP A 301 10.75 -1.45 -9.76
C ASP A 301 12.25 -1.37 -9.52
N SER A 302 12.65 -1.35 -8.26
CA SER A 302 14.06 -1.28 -7.86
C SER A 302 14.24 -1.76 -6.42
N ALA A 303 15.45 -2.27 -6.13
CA ALA A 303 15.89 -2.67 -4.81
C ALA A 303 17.16 -1.90 -4.43
N TYR A 304 17.26 -1.48 -3.18
CA TYR A 304 18.39 -0.75 -2.62
C TYR A 304 18.82 -1.40 -1.31
N ALA A 305 20.10 -1.28 -0.97
CA ALA A 305 20.55 -1.57 0.39
C ALA A 305 19.95 -0.53 1.36
N ILE A 306 19.79 -0.87 2.64
CA ILE A 306 19.29 0.07 3.66
C ILE A 306 20.15 1.36 3.71
N ASP A 307 21.45 1.27 3.46
CA ASP A 307 22.36 2.42 3.41
C ASP A 307 22.01 3.42 2.30
N ASP A 308 21.37 2.94 1.24
CA ASP A 308 20.97 3.72 0.07
C ASP A 308 19.50 4.18 0.15
N ALA A 309 18.87 4.18 1.34
CA ALA A 309 17.48 4.56 1.52
C ALA A 309 17.15 5.95 0.93
N HIS A 310 18.10 6.91 0.98
CA HIS A 310 17.91 8.23 0.37
C HIS A 310 17.64 8.16 -1.14
N LEU A 311 18.25 7.22 -1.87
CA LEU A 311 17.99 7.01 -3.29
C LEU A 311 16.58 6.46 -3.52
N ALA A 312 16.17 5.51 -2.68
CA ALA A 312 14.84 4.93 -2.72
C ALA A 312 13.74 5.98 -2.47
N PHE A 313 13.90 6.80 -1.43
CA PHE A 313 12.95 7.88 -1.10
C PHE A 313 12.93 8.99 -2.15
N SER A 314 14.09 9.40 -2.67
CA SER A 314 14.18 10.38 -3.77
C SER A 314 13.41 9.89 -5.01
N LYS A 315 13.53 8.61 -5.35
CA LYS A 315 12.85 8.03 -6.50
C LYS A 315 11.32 8.05 -6.35
N ILE A 316 10.78 7.77 -5.16
CA ILE A 316 9.32 7.81 -4.93
C ILE A 316 8.79 9.25 -4.95
N VAL A 317 9.52 10.21 -4.36
CA VAL A 317 9.15 11.64 -4.38
C VAL A 317 9.13 12.20 -5.80
N ASN A 318 10.10 11.84 -6.63
CA ASN A 318 10.16 12.25 -8.03
C ASN A 318 9.09 11.58 -8.92
N GLY A 319 8.39 10.56 -8.42
CA GLY A 319 7.37 9.83 -9.18
C GLY A 319 7.91 8.96 -10.32
N ASP A 320 9.21 8.69 -10.33
CA ASP A 320 9.88 7.87 -11.35
C ASP A 320 9.89 6.39 -10.95
N VAL A 321 8.68 5.86 -10.69
CA VAL A 321 8.45 4.50 -10.21
C VAL A 321 7.39 3.82 -11.05
N CYS A 322 7.57 2.53 -11.33
CA CYS A 322 6.54 1.67 -11.87
C CYS A 322 6.51 0.32 -11.14
N GLY A 323 5.79 0.26 -10.05
CA GLY A 323 5.74 -0.87 -9.10
C GLY A 323 6.12 -0.44 -7.70
N LYS A 324 6.89 -1.28 -7.01
CA LYS A 324 7.37 -1.07 -5.64
C LYS A 324 8.87 -0.91 -5.59
N ILE A 325 9.32 -0.06 -4.68
CA ILE A 325 10.74 0.06 -4.29
C ILE A 325 10.91 -0.73 -3.01
N VAL A 326 11.97 -1.52 -2.91
CA VAL A 326 12.29 -2.29 -1.71
C VAL A 326 13.66 -1.94 -1.16
N LEU A 327 13.81 -2.08 0.16
CA LEU A 327 15.06 -1.96 0.88
C LEU A 327 15.46 -3.33 1.40
N HIS A 328 16.68 -3.77 1.09
CA HIS A 328 17.31 -4.95 1.68
C HIS A 328 17.91 -4.55 3.03
N ILE A 329 17.53 -5.27 4.07
CA ILE A 329 17.87 -4.99 5.46
C ILE A 329 18.92 -5.99 5.95
#